data_7686e850193074a585f498382074d353
#
_entry.id   7686e850193074a585f498382074d353
#
_cell.length_a   1.000
_cell.length_b   1.000
_cell.length_c   1.000
_cell.angle_alpha   90.00
_cell.angle_beta   90.00
_cell.angle_gamma   90.00
#
_symmetry.space_group_name_H-M   'P 1'
#
loop_
_entity.id
_entity.type
_entity.pdbx_description
1 polymer ?
#
loop_
_entity_poly.entity_id
_entity_poly.type
_entity_poly.pdbx_seq_one_letter_code
_entity_poly.pdbx_strand_id
1 'polypeptide(L)'
;MDEEQKQLSNPPRSRLRLYKLMTLTVLFLAHFFSLGAFGLEATSSSKFCSSCHEMQPEYYTWKASSHSEVDCVNCHTEPGIKQTAKDKVDLIVKAVKKNYNESAAPIRMPKEIPDSACEKCHNVNQREITVSGDIIIPHDKHKDKDIECIQCHNGVAHGEIADRKMTYQTDYDKWDSKTGAMAMADLKFTSPDMDTCIDCHKARKVTTECSACHSTGMVPKSHEKADFKTATHGKQAVEDLEECHLCHKDMSTESLDGYDEVSIVTSFLNEEKTQSKQKNHFDYAKDNTFCQDCHNKRPESHDSSFFDNHGASANKNQESCKACHDVKKSSSSSESQVNCSSCHPSKHSQKKYWKEKHPISLEGVQKPSKTCYTCHAEKVCAACHK
;
A
#
# COMPACT_ATOMS: atom_id res chain seq x y z
N MET A 1 -8.78 -40.63 92.91
CA MET A 1 -8.83 -40.66 91.42
C MET A 1 -9.80 -39.58 91.01
N ASP A 2 -9.30 -38.38 90.86
CA ASP A 2 -10.09 -37.19 90.51
C ASP A 2 -10.01 -36.99 88.98
N GLU A 3 -11.11 -37.25 88.28
CA GLU A 3 -11.27 -36.87 86.90
C GLU A 3 -11.53 -35.35 86.79
N GLU A 4 -10.50 -34.62 86.39
CA GLU A 4 -10.58 -33.22 86.08
C GLU A 4 -11.37 -33.03 84.75
N GLN A 5 -12.67 -32.79 84.86
CA GLN A 5 -13.53 -32.40 83.72
C GLN A 5 -13.12 -31.02 83.28
N LYS A 6 -12.38 -30.99 82.19
CA LYS A 6 -12.00 -29.78 81.46
C LYS A 6 -13.27 -29.19 80.80
N GLN A 7 -13.95 -28.28 81.53
CA GLN A 7 -15.09 -27.52 80.97
C GLN A 7 -14.57 -26.69 79.80
N LEU A 8 -14.95 -27.08 78.60
CA LEU A 8 -14.81 -26.23 77.43
C LEU A 8 -15.72 -25.01 77.61
N SER A 9 -15.16 -23.87 78.09
CA SER A 9 -15.88 -22.62 78.19
C SER A 9 -16.28 -22.12 76.83
N ASN A 10 -17.58 -22.05 76.57
CA ASN A 10 -18.09 -21.40 75.37
C ASN A 10 -17.57 -19.95 75.31
N PRO A 11 -17.03 -19.53 74.13
CA PRO A 11 -16.53 -18.19 73.99
C PRO A 11 -17.67 -17.18 74.21
N PRO A 12 -17.39 -16.01 74.84
CA PRO A 12 -18.40 -14.99 75.12
C PRO A 12 -19.15 -14.59 73.83
N ARG A 13 -20.48 -14.45 73.92
CA ARG A 13 -21.39 -14.22 72.79
C ARG A 13 -20.95 -13.03 71.89
N SER A 14 -20.22 -12.05 72.41
CA SER A 14 -19.61 -10.93 71.65
C SER A 14 -18.51 -11.40 70.73
N ARG A 15 -17.63 -12.30 71.16
CA ARG A 15 -16.54 -12.86 70.32
C ARG A 15 -17.08 -13.74 69.19
N LEU A 16 -18.13 -14.50 69.47
CA LEU A 16 -18.78 -15.32 68.44
C LEU A 16 -19.45 -14.48 67.35
N ARG A 17 -20.06 -13.35 67.74
CA ARG A 17 -20.61 -12.37 66.77
C ARG A 17 -19.49 -11.71 65.93
N LEU A 18 -18.38 -11.36 66.53
CA LEU A 18 -17.23 -10.79 65.82
C LEU A 18 -16.65 -11.81 64.83
N TYR A 19 -16.45 -13.08 65.20
CA TYR A 19 -16.00 -14.12 64.29
C TYR A 19 -16.96 -14.33 63.13
N LYS A 20 -18.28 -14.40 63.39
CA LYS A 20 -19.29 -14.51 62.32
C LYS A 20 -19.23 -13.33 61.36
N LEU A 21 -19.08 -12.09 61.87
CA LEU A 21 -18.95 -10.91 61.03
C LEU A 21 -17.68 -10.93 60.17
N MET A 22 -16.53 -11.26 60.80
CA MET A 22 -15.26 -11.41 60.08
C MET A 22 -15.35 -12.47 58.99
N THR A 23 -15.94 -13.67 59.30
CA THR A 23 -16.11 -14.74 58.30
C THR A 23 -17.00 -14.30 57.14
N LEU A 24 -18.12 -13.63 57.45
CA LEU A 24 -19.01 -13.10 56.41
C LEU A 24 -18.31 -12.01 55.54
N THR A 25 -17.52 -11.14 56.16
CA THR A 25 -16.77 -10.12 55.43
C THR A 25 -15.71 -10.77 54.52
N VAL A 26 -14.99 -11.78 55.02
CA VAL A 26 -13.99 -12.52 54.20
C VAL A 26 -14.66 -13.25 53.04
N LEU A 27 -15.79 -13.91 53.29
CA LEU A 27 -16.56 -14.59 52.25
C LEU A 27 -17.11 -13.59 51.21
N PHE A 28 -17.60 -12.45 51.66
CA PHE A 28 -18.08 -11.40 50.79
C PHE A 28 -16.93 -10.84 49.90
N LEU A 29 -15.81 -10.53 50.52
CA LEU A 29 -14.62 -10.07 49.76
C LEU A 29 -14.11 -11.12 48.77
N ALA A 30 -14.03 -12.39 49.22
CA ALA A 30 -13.63 -13.49 48.34
C ALA A 30 -14.59 -13.64 47.13
N HIS A 31 -15.88 -13.54 47.37
CA HIS A 31 -16.89 -13.61 46.32
C HIS A 31 -16.80 -12.38 45.41
N PHE A 32 -16.64 -11.18 45.96
CA PHE A 32 -16.49 -9.95 45.20
C PHE A 32 -15.25 -9.98 44.31
N PHE A 33 -14.10 -10.42 44.83
CA PHE A 33 -12.87 -10.57 44.01
C PHE A 33 -12.99 -11.68 42.98
N SER A 34 -13.67 -12.79 43.29
CA SER A 34 -13.94 -13.85 42.33
C SER A 34 -14.82 -13.37 41.17
N LEU A 35 -15.89 -12.62 41.47
CA LEU A 35 -16.73 -12.01 40.44
C LEU A 35 -15.97 -10.99 39.61
N GLY A 36 -15.11 -10.19 40.24
CA GLY A 36 -14.23 -9.25 39.53
C GLY A 36 -13.24 -9.94 38.60
N ALA A 37 -12.58 -11.00 39.08
CA ALA A 37 -11.66 -11.80 38.29
C ALA A 37 -12.37 -12.49 37.10
N PHE A 38 -13.53 -13.11 37.36
CA PHE A 38 -14.35 -13.70 36.31
C PHE A 38 -14.83 -12.68 35.28
N GLY A 39 -15.26 -11.51 35.72
CA GLY A 39 -15.64 -10.42 34.82
C GLY A 39 -14.49 -9.94 33.95
N LEU A 40 -13.29 -9.81 34.52
CA LEU A 40 -12.08 -9.45 33.76
C LEU A 40 -11.71 -10.54 32.73
N GLU A 41 -11.79 -11.81 33.10
CA GLU A 41 -11.55 -12.95 32.21
C GLU A 41 -12.56 -12.97 31.06
N ALA A 42 -13.86 -12.95 31.37
CA ALA A 42 -14.92 -12.99 30.38
C ALA A 42 -14.85 -11.84 29.36
N THR A 43 -14.49 -10.64 29.83
CA THR A 43 -14.34 -9.44 28.97
C THR A 43 -12.99 -9.38 28.25
N SER A 44 -12.09 -10.35 28.47
CA SER A 44 -10.79 -10.43 27.78
C SER A 44 -10.84 -11.23 26.48
N SER A 45 -11.88 -12.03 26.29
CA SER A 45 -11.97 -12.91 25.13
C SER A 45 -12.26 -12.13 23.84
N SER A 46 -11.68 -12.60 22.72
CA SER A 46 -11.95 -12.06 21.39
C SER A 46 -13.44 -12.12 21.01
N LYS A 47 -14.18 -13.09 21.56
CA LYS A 47 -15.64 -13.21 21.41
C LYS A 47 -16.40 -12.06 22.06
N PHE A 48 -15.93 -11.56 23.19
CA PHE A 48 -16.52 -10.39 23.83
C PHE A 48 -16.36 -9.15 22.96
N CYS A 49 -15.16 -8.92 22.41
CA CYS A 49 -14.91 -7.78 21.52
C CYS A 49 -15.77 -7.85 20.26
N SER A 50 -15.92 -9.03 19.66
CA SER A 50 -16.73 -9.24 18.45
C SER A 50 -18.24 -9.18 18.67
N SER A 51 -18.71 -9.05 19.91
CA SER A 51 -20.14 -8.89 20.22
C SER A 51 -20.71 -7.53 19.75
N CYS A 52 -19.83 -6.55 19.50
CA CYS A 52 -20.21 -5.27 18.88
C CYS A 52 -20.08 -5.40 17.37
N HIS A 53 -21.16 -5.04 16.63
CA HIS A 53 -21.14 -5.14 15.15
C HIS A 53 -20.06 -4.26 14.52
N GLU A 54 -19.74 -3.14 15.13
CA GLU A 54 -18.71 -2.22 14.69
C GLU A 54 -17.29 -2.81 14.74
N MET A 55 -17.09 -3.88 15.52
CA MET A 55 -15.81 -4.60 15.62
C MET A 55 -15.71 -5.78 14.65
N GLN A 56 -16.69 -5.97 13.79
CA GLN A 56 -16.68 -7.08 12.82
C GLN A 56 -15.50 -6.99 11.83
N PRO A 57 -15.14 -5.79 11.28
CA PRO A 57 -13.99 -5.68 10.41
C PRO A 57 -12.69 -6.15 11.08
N GLU A 58 -12.41 -5.64 12.27
CA GLU A 58 -11.22 -5.97 13.05
C GLU A 58 -11.22 -7.44 13.49
N TYR A 59 -12.39 -7.98 13.86
CA TYR A 59 -12.52 -9.38 14.26
C TYR A 59 -12.23 -10.34 13.10
N TYR A 60 -12.83 -10.11 11.92
CA TYR A 60 -12.66 -11.01 10.80
C TYR A 60 -11.27 -10.91 10.16
N THR A 61 -10.65 -9.74 10.14
CA THR A 61 -9.27 -9.58 9.70
C THR A 61 -8.30 -10.26 10.67
N TRP A 62 -8.45 -10.01 11.99
CA TRP A 62 -7.68 -10.73 13.00
C TRP A 62 -7.84 -12.24 12.88
N LYS A 63 -9.07 -12.72 12.71
CA LYS A 63 -9.36 -14.16 12.57
C LYS A 63 -8.69 -14.79 11.35
N ALA A 64 -8.45 -14.03 10.31
CA ALA A 64 -7.74 -14.43 9.09
C ALA A 64 -6.21 -14.19 9.16
N SER A 65 -5.72 -13.54 10.21
CA SER A 65 -4.30 -13.24 10.38
C SER A 65 -3.50 -14.41 10.98
N SER A 66 -2.18 -14.29 10.92
CA SER A 66 -1.24 -15.18 11.62
C SER A 66 -1.37 -15.12 13.16
N HIS A 67 -2.05 -14.10 13.69
CA HIS A 67 -2.26 -13.89 15.12
C HIS A 67 -3.66 -14.29 15.61
N SER A 68 -4.41 -15.09 14.84
CA SER A 68 -5.77 -15.54 15.15
C SER A 68 -5.92 -16.33 16.46
N GLU A 69 -4.82 -16.85 17.00
CA GLU A 69 -4.76 -17.53 18.30
C GLU A 69 -4.39 -16.60 19.48
N VAL A 70 -4.10 -15.32 19.19
CA VAL A 70 -3.69 -14.33 20.19
C VAL A 70 -4.89 -13.43 20.50
N ASP A 71 -5.38 -13.46 21.74
CA ASP A 71 -6.51 -12.63 22.15
C ASP A 71 -6.22 -11.13 22.01
N CYS A 72 -7.25 -10.37 21.64
CA CYS A 72 -7.18 -8.93 21.38
C CYS A 72 -6.47 -8.15 22.51
N VAL A 73 -6.76 -8.51 23.78
CA VAL A 73 -6.16 -7.85 24.93
C VAL A 73 -4.64 -8.01 25.05
N ASN A 74 -4.06 -9.03 24.42
CA ASN A 74 -2.61 -9.23 24.46
C ASN A 74 -1.83 -8.14 23.72
N CYS A 75 -2.43 -7.56 22.68
CA CYS A 75 -1.87 -6.43 21.94
C CYS A 75 -2.47 -5.08 22.41
N HIS A 76 -3.78 -5.05 22.70
CA HIS A 76 -4.51 -3.81 22.97
C HIS A 76 -4.53 -3.35 24.43
N THR A 77 -3.89 -4.09 25.35
CA THR A 77 -3.72 -3.66 26.74
C THR A 77 -2.26 -3.76 27.17
N GLU A 78 -1.81 -2.80 27.97
CA GLU A 78 -0.47 -2.88 28.55
C GLU A 78 -0.34 -4.05 29.56
N PRO A 79 0.84 -4.66 29.67
CA PRO A 79 1.09 -5.72 30.62
C PRO A 79 0.91 -5.24 32.06
N GLY A 80 0.19 -6.04 32.87
CA GLY A 80 -0.01 -5.80 34.29
C GLY A 80 -1.48 -5.68 34.68
N ILE A 81 -1.89 -6.36 35.76
CA ILE A 81 -3.29 -6.46 36.22
C ILE A 81 -3.93 -5.07 36.40
N LYS A 82 -3.21 -4.15 37.02
CA LYS A 82 -3.69 -2.79 37.29
C LYS A 82 -3.93 -2.00 35.99
N GLN A 83 -3.00 -2.09 35.07
CA GLN A 83 -3.07 -1.39 33.79
C GLN A 83 -4.14 -2.02 32.90
N THR A 84 -4.17 -3.34 32.81
CA THR A 84 -5.23 -4.06 32.07
C THR A 84 -6.63 -3.70 32.56
N ALA A 85 -6.84 -3.61 33.88
CA ALA A 85 -8.12 -3.20 34.43
C ALA A 85 -8.48 -1.74 34.07
N LYS A 86 -7.51 -0.83 34.13
CA LYS A 86 -7.70 0.58 33.74
C LYS A 86 -8.01 0.70 32.26
N ASP A 87 -7.22 0.07 31.39
CA ASP A 87 -7.39 0.13 29.94
C ASP A 87 -8.77 -0.44 29.53
N LYS A 88 -9.24 -1.50 30.18
CA LYS A 88 -10.58 -2.06 29.95
C LYS A 88 -11.71 -1.10 30.37
N VAL A 89 -11.57 -0.46 31.51
CA VAL A 89 -12.54 0.56 31.96
C VAL A 89 -12.57 1.72 30.96
N ASP A 90 -11.42 2.18 30.51
CA ASP A 90 -11.31 3.26 29.53
C ASP A 90 -11.92 2.85 28.17
N LEU A 91 -11.74 1.62 27.72
CA LEU A 91 -12.36 1.08 26.51
C LEU A 91 -13.89 1.04 26.64
N ILE A 92 -14.42 0.54 27.77
CA ILE A 92 -15.88 0.48 28.01
C ILE A 92 -16.46 1.90 28.08
N VAL A 93 -15.82 2.81 28.80
CA VAL A 93 -16.26 4.21 28.91
C VAL A 93 -16.28 4.89 27.54
N LYS A 94 -15.28 4.64 26.71
CA LYS A 94 -15.23 5.16 25.34
C LYS A 94 -16.32 4.56 24.48
N ALA A 95 -16.56 3.25 24.54
CA ALA A 95 -17.64 2.59 23.82
C ALA A 95 -19.01 3.14 24.22
N VAL A 96 -19.24 3.36 25.51
CA VAL A 96 -20.49 3.97 26.00
C VAL A 96 -20.63 5.42 25.54
N LYS A 97 -19.58 6.24 25.65
CA LYS A 97 -19.60 7.63 25.18
C LYS A 97 -19.82 7.73 23.66
N LYS A 98 -19.32 6.75 22.90
CA LYS A 98 -19.49 6.67 21.48
C LYS A 98 -20.96 6.47 21.07
N ASN A 99 -21.72 5.67 21.79
CA ASN A 99 -23.15 5.47 21.53
C ASN A 99 -24.01 6.74 21.71
N TYR A 100 -23.49 7.77 22.36
CA TYR A 100 -24.18 9.05 22.54
C TYR A 100 -23.72 10.15 21.58
N ASN A 101 -22.57 9.98 20.93
CA ASN A 101 -22.07 10.90 19.90
C ASN A 101 -21.79 10.08 18.64
N GLU A 102 -22.37 10.46 17.51
CA GLU A 102 -22.08 9.86 16.21
C GLU A 102 -20.56 9.80 15.99
N SER A 103 -20.01 8.61 16.08
CA SER A 103 -18.58 8.44 15.96
C SER A 103 -18.20 8.32 14.51
N ALA A 104 -17.24 9.12 14.11
CA ALA A 104 -16.65 9.02 12.80
C ALA A 104 -16.02 7.62 12.59
N ALA A 105 -16.43 6.92 11.56
CA ALA A 105 -15.64 5.80 11.02
C ALA A 105 -14.36 6.37 10.38
N PRO A 106 -13.24 5.66 10.38
CA PRO A 106 -13.01 4.32 10.91
C PRO A 106 -12.74 4.32 12.42
N ILE A 107 -12.92 3.14 13.04
CA ILE A 107 -12.47 2.93 14.42
C ILE A 107 -10.95 2.93 14.42
N ARG A 108 -10.38 3.81 15.23
CA ARG A 108 -8.92 3.85 15.42
C ARG A 108 -8.59 3.63 16.88
N MET A 109 -7.50 2.95 17.12
CA MET A 109 -6.97 2.79 18.47
C MET A 109 -6.65 4.16 19.10
N PRO A 110 -7.04 4.37 20.34
CA PRO A 110 -6.73 5.61 21.05
C PRO A 110 -5.27 5.70 21.50
N LYS A 111 -4.54 4.61 21.45
CA LYS A 111 -3.16 4.48 21.91
C LYS A 111 -2.43 3.49 21.03
N GLU A 112 -1.16 3.78 20.75
CA GLU A 112 -0.27 2.88 20.04
C GLU A 112 -0.02 1.59 20.82
N ILE A 113 0.23 0.50 20.11
CA ILE A 113 0.54 -0.80 20.70
C ILE A 113 2.02 -0.76 21.11
N PRO A 114 2.35 -0.96 22.40
CA PRO A 114 3.73 -0.91 22.84
C PRO A 114 4.52 -2.14 22.39
N ASP A 115 5.80 -2.00 22.10
CA ASP A 115 6.71 -3.08 21.73
C ASP A 115 6.71 -4.24 22.73
N SER A 116 6.55 -3.92 24.04
CA SER A 116 6.41 -4.94 25.09
C SER A 116 5.28 -5.93 24.89
N ALA A 117 4.25 -5.58 24.10
CA ALA A 117 3.18 -6.51 23.73
C ALA A 117 3.69 -7.58 22.74
N CYS A 118 4.55 -7.20 21.80
CA CYS A 118 5.15 -8.08 20.82
C CYS A 118 6.27 -8.95 21.44
N GLU A 119 7.09 -8.35 22.28
CA GLU A 119 8.25 -8.99 22.91
C GLU A 119 7.90 -10.12 23.88
N LYS A 120 6.64 -10.22 24.31
CA LYS A 120 6.15 -11.39 25.08
C LYS A 120 6.35 -12.72 24.36
N CYS A 121 6.24 -12.69 23.03
CA CYS A 121 6.28 -13.89 22.19
C CYS A 121 7.40 -13.85 21.15
N HIS A 122 7.82 -12.65 20.70
CA HIS A 122 8.82 -12.47 19.68
C HIS A 122 10.17 -12.07 20.23
N ASN A 123 11.23 -12.83 19.89
CA ASN A 123 12.60 -12.45 20.16
C ASN A 123 13.21 -11.82 18.91
N VAL A 124 13.18 -10.49 18.84
CA VAL A 124 13.65 -9.72 17.68
C VAL A 124 15.17 -9.75 17.49
N ASN A 125 15.94 -10.00 18.55
CA ASN A 125 17.40 -9.98 18.50
C ASN A 125 18.02 -11.20 17.79
N GLN A 126 17.22 -12.18 17.39
CA GLN A 126 17.68 -13.40 16.70
C GLN A 126 17.29 -13.46 15.21
N ARG A 127 16.70 -12.39 14.67
CA ARG A 127 16.24 -12.36 13.28
C ARG A 127 17.00 -11.32 12.46
N GLU A 128 18.13 -11.74 11.89
CA GLU A 128 18.90 -10.91 10.94
C GLU A 128 18.39 -11.03 9.51
N ILE A 129 17.81 -12.19 9.16
CA ILE A 129 17.36 -12.51 7.81
C ILE A 129 15.87 -12.87 7.84
N THR A 130 15.10 -12.34 6.91
CA THR A 130 13.67 -12.67 6.75
C THR A 130 13.48 -14.07 6.18
N VAL A 131 12.23 -14.57 6.22
CA VAL A 131 11.85 -15.89 5.66
C VAL A 131 12.15 -15.97 4.15
N SER A 132 12.15 -14.84 3.43
CA SER A 132 12.49 -14.81 2.00
C SER A 132 13.97 -15.08 1.71
N GLY A 133 14.85 -14.97 2.71
CA GLY A 133 16.30 -15.21 2.57
C GLY A 133 17.07 -14.13 1.79
N ASP A 134 16.37 -13.19 1.17
CA ASP A 134 16.98 -12.12 0.38
C ASP A 134 17.05 -10.80 1.15
N ILE A 135 16.04 -10.48 1.94
CA ILE A 135 15.95 -9.21 2.66
C ILE A 135 16.71 -9.29 3.97
N ILE A 136 17.62 -8.36 4.18
CA ILE A 136 18.41 -8.18 5.40
C ILE A 136 17.81 -7.04 6.20
N ILE A 137 17.18 -7.36 7.35
CA ILE A 137 16.63 -6.35 8.26
C ILE A 137 17.31 -6.49 9.62
N PRO A 138 18.29 -5.64 9.94
CA PRO A 138 18.93 -5.64 11.26
C PRO A 138 17.99 -4.99 12.30
N HIS A 139 17.13 -5.79 12.92
CA HIS A 139 16.14 -5.32 13.91
C HIS A 139 16.79 -4.64 15.12
N ASP A 140 17.95 -5.09 15.54
CA ASP A 140 18.75 -4.50 16.61
C ASP A 140 19.06 -3.02 16.32
N LYS A 141 19.53 -2.73 15.10
CA LYS A 141 19.86 -1.36 14.68
C LYS A 141 18.63 -0.44 14.62
N HIS A 142 17.47 -0.99 14.25
CA HIS A 142 16.22 -0.23 14.24
C HIS A 142 15.75 0.07 15.65
N LYS A 143 15.82 -0.92 16.54
CA LYS A 143 15.49 -0.78 17.95
C LYS A 143 16.41 0.23 18.67
N ASP A 144 17.70 0.24 18.37
CA ASP A 144 18.65 1.22 18.89
C ASP A 144 18.37 2.67 18.46
N LYS A 145 17.48 2.86 17.49
CA LYS A 145 16.99 4.15 16.98
C LYS A 145 15.57 4.46 17.40
N ASP A 146 15.06 3.75 18.42
CA ASP A 146 13.69 3.89 18.92
C ASP A 146 12.64 3.74 17.83
N ILE A 147 12.84 2.81 16.89
CA ILE A 147 11.85 2.43 15.88
C ILE A 147 10.96 1.35 16.49
N GLU A 148 9.68 1.68 16.68
CA GLU A 148 8.71 0.77 17.26
C GLU A 148 8.29 -0.32 16.25
N CYS A 149 7.95 -1.52 16.77
CA CYS A 149 7.55 -2.67 15.95
C CYS A 149 6.41 -2.33 14.99
N ILE A 150 5.42 -1.57 15.47
CA ILE A 150 4.24 -1.19 14.68
C ILE A 150 4.53 -0.21 13.55
N GLN A 151 5.66 0.49 13.57
CA GLN A 151 6.03 1.40 12.47
C GLN A 151 6.29 0.64 11.16
N CYS A 152 6.64 -0.65 11.26
CA CYS A 152 6.81 -1.53 10.12
C CYS A 152 5.74 -2.63 10.05
N HIS A 153 5.24 -3.09 11.20
CA HIS A 153 4.35 -4.23 11.33
C HIS A 153 2.90 -3.85 11.71
N ASN A 154 2.41 -2.67 11.30
CA ASN A 154 1.07 -2.17 11.61
C ASN A 154 -0.06 -3.07 11.05
N GLY A 155 0.17 -3.75 9.94
CA GLY A 155 -0.84 -4.55 9.24
C GLY A 155 -0.99 -6.01 9.71
N VAL A 156 -0.14 -6.51 10.60
CA VAL A 156 -0.03 -7.96 10.93
C VAL A 156 -1.32 -8.63 11.39
N ALA A 157 -2.25 -7.88 11.98
CA ALA A 157 -3.51 -8.41 12.49
C ALA A 157 -4.75 -7.92 11.72
N HIS A 158 -4.67 -6.72 11.13
CA HIS A 158 -5.83 -6.08 10.53
C HIS A 158 -5.62 -5.61 9.09
N GLY A 159 -4.45 -5.82 8.48
CA GLY A 159 -4.20 -5.48 7.08
C GLY A 159 -4.47 -4.03 6.75
N GLU A 160 -4.21 -3.11 7.69
CA GLU A 160 -4.38 -1.66 7.52
C GLU A 160 -5.78 -1.21 7.05
N ILE A 161 -6.84 -1.98 7.38
CA ILE A 161 -8.19 -1.76 6.85
C ILE A 161 -8.72 -0.33 7.07
N ALA A 162 -8.29 0.33 8.14
CA ALA A 162 -8.67 1.72 8.41
C ALA A 162 -8.00 2.69 7.44
N ASP A 163 -6.71 2.51 7.13
CA ASP A 163 -5.96 3.39 6.22
C ASP A 163 -6.32 3.13 4.76
N ARG A 164 -6.69 1.88 4.44
CA ARG A 164 -7.28 1.48 3.15
C ARG A 164 -8.71 1.96 2.95
N LYS A 165 -9.28 2.71 3.90
CA LYS A 165 -10.65 3.24 3.88
C LYS A 165 -11.74 2.16 3.79
N MET A 166 -11.43 0.93 4.14
CA MET A 166 -12.37 -0.19 4.07
C MET A 166 -13.46 -0.13 5.15
N THR A 167 -13.24 0.65 6.21
CA THR A 167 -14.14 0.80 7.35
C THR A 167 -14.72 2.21 7.47
N TYR A 168 -14.64 3.02 6.40
CA TYR A 168 -15.19 4.38 6.37
C TYR A 168 -16.72 4.42 6.26
N GLN A 169 -17.29 3.40 5.65
CA GLN A 169 -18.73 3.20 5.58
C GLN A 169 -19.15 2.25 6.69
N THR A 170 -20.30 2.51 7.29
CA THR A 170 -20.81 1.77 8.46
C THR A 170 -21.46 0.42 8.10
N ASP A 171 -21.17 -0.14 6.95
CA ASP A 171 -21.70 -1.42 6.49
C ASP A 171 -20.99 -2.62 7.16
N TYR A 172 -20.99 -2.63 8.47
CA TYR A 172 -20.35 -3.68 9.27
C TYR A 172 -20.93 -5.08 9.02
N ASP A 173 -22.20 -5.16 8.61
CA ASP A 173 -22.88 -6.42 8.29
C ASP A 173 -22.34 -7.10 7.02
N LYS A 174 -21.58 -6.39 6.18
CA LYS A 174 -20.89 -6.97 5.02
C LYS A 174 -19.62 -7.72 5.39
N TRP A 175 -19.16 -7.58 6.61
CA TRP A 175 -17.95 -8.24 7.07
C TRP A 175 -18.26 -9.67 7.54
N ASP A 176 -17.55 -10.62 6.95
CA ASP A 176 -17.60 -12.04 7.25
C ASP A 176 -16.19 -12.65 7.13
N SER A 177 -16.09 -13.96 7.37
CA SER A 177 -14.81 -14.68 7.27
C SER A 177 -14.18 -14.61 5.87
N LYS A 178 -14.99 -14.52 4.81
CA LYS A 178 -14.50 -14.40 3.43
C LYS A 178 -13.94 -13.02 3.17
N THR A 179 -14.65 -11.98 3.56
CA THR A 179 -14.21 -10.59 3.41
C THR A 179 -12.94 -10.33 4.22
N GLY A 180 -12.87 -10.82 5.47
CA GLY A 180 -11.68 -10.75 6.30
C GLY A 180 -10.47 -11.46 5.66
N ALA A 181 -10.67 -12.68 5.15
CA ALA A 181 -9.61 -13.43 4.48
C ALA A 181 -9.12 -12.70 3.20
N MET A 182 -10.03 -12.12 2.42
CA MET A 182 -9.66 -11.33 1.24
C MET A 182 -8.87 -10.07 1.62
N ALA A 183 -9.26 -9.39 2.70
CA ALA A 183 -8.56 -8.21 3.19
C ALA A 183 -7.13 -8.52 3.66
N MET A 184 -6.92 -9.72 4.21
CA MET A 184 -5.63 -10.19 4.73
C MET A 184 -4.79 -10.97 3.69
N ALA A 185 -5.30 -11.23 2.49
CA ALA A 185 -4.58 -11.98 1.46
C ALA A 185 -3.47 -11.19 0.78
N ASP A 186 -3.55 -9.87 0.80
CA ASP A 186 -2.58 -9.00 0.16
C ASP A 186 -1.40 -8.72 1.11
N LEU A 187 -0.24 -9.25 0.74
CA LEU A 187 0.99 -9.12 1.52
C LEU A 187 1.45 -7.67 1.67
N LYS A 188 1.10 -6.79 0.75
CA LYS A 188 1.39 -5.36 0.82
C LYS A 188 0.86 -4.73 2.11
N PHE A 189 -0.28 -5.20 2.61
CA PHE A 189 -0.93 -4.63 3.79
C PHE A 189 -0.80 -5.50 5.06
N THR A 190 -0.19 -6.65 4.96
CA THR A 190 -0.03 -7.59 6.09
C THR A 190 1.42 -7.82 6.48
N SER A 191 2.34 -7.36 5.65
CA SER A 191 3.79 -7.42 5.88
C SER A 191 4.40 -6.06 5.58
N PRO A 192 5.56 -5.71 6.17
CA PRO A 192 6.29 -4.53 5.75
C PRO A 192 6.62 -4.63 4.27
N ASP A 193 6.20 -3.65 3.50
CA ASP A 193 6.51 -3.53 2.09
C ASP A 193 7.77 -2.68 1.87
N MET A 194 8.21 -2.61 0.62
CA MET A 194 9.40 -1.84 0.26
C MET A 194 9.16 -0.34 0.47
N ASP A 195 7.94 0.15 0.24
CA ASP A 195 7.59 1.56 0.41
C ASP A 195 7.78 2.01 1.85
N THR A 196 7.30 1.22 2.80
CA THR A 196 7.47 1.48 4.24
C THR A 196 8.94 1.68 4.61
N CYS A 197 9.83 0.85 4.04
CA CYS A 197 11.27 0.96 4.27
C CYS A 197 11.85 2.22 3.60
N ILE A 198 11.56 2.41 2.32
CA ILE A 198 12.13 3.49 1.49
C ILE A 198 11.68 4.87 1.99
N ASP A 199 10.42 5.04 2.33
CA ASP A 199 9.88 6.33 2.80
C ASP A 199 10.53 6.77 4.10
N CYS A 200 10.69 5.83 5.05
CA CYS A 200 11.38 6.13 6.31
C CYS A 200 12.87 6.43 6.07
N HIS A 201 13.55 5.64 5.24
CA HIS A 201 14.97 5.84 4.92
C HIS A 201 15.22 7.16 4.20
N LYS A 202 14.36 7.53 3.22
CA LYS A 202 14.41 8.85 2.57
C LYS A 202 14.22 9.98 3.57
N ALA A 203 13.19 9.90 4.42
CA ALA A 203 12.90 10.94 5.42
C ALA A 203 14.05 11.10 6.43
N ARG A 204 14.71 10.01 6.81
CA ARG A 204 15.86 10.00 7.73
C ARG A 204 17.21 10.16 7.06
N LYS A 205 17.25 10.33 5.72
CA LYS A 205 18.48 10.45 4.91
C LYS A 205 19.42 9.25 5.08
N VAL A 206 18.86 8.07 5.20
CA VAL A 206 19.58 6.79 5.20
C VAL A 206 19.61 6.24 3.78
N THR A 207 20.56 5.35 3.48
CA THR A 207 20.68 4.73 2.15
C THR A 207 19.39 4.01 1.73
N THR A 208 19.05 4.15 0.46
CA THR A 208 17.96 3.43 -0.23
C THR A 208 18.50 2.56 -1.36
N GLU A 209 19.79 2.29 -1.37
CA GLU A 209 20.45 1.41 -2.34
C GLU A 209 19.90 -0.01 -2.23
N CYS A 210 19.59 -0.65 -3.36
CA CYS A 210 19.01 -1.99 -3.38
C CYS A 210 19.84 -3.00 -2.59
N SER A 211 21.17 -2.96 -2.76
CA SER A 211 22.12 -3.86 -2.10
C SER A 211 22.26 -3.63 -0.58
N ALA A 212 21.75 -2.52 -0.04
CA ALA A 212 21.77 -2.26 1.40
C ALA A 212 20.74 -3.12 2.16
N CYS A 213 19.67 -3.53 1.46
CA CYS A 213 18.57 -4.30 2.03
C CYS A 213 18.44 -5.69 1.40
N HIS A 214 18.89 -5.87 0.16
CA HIS A 214 18.77 -7.12 -0.58
C HIS A 214 20.14 -7.80 -0.77
N SER A 215 20.28 -9.02 -0.25
CA SER A 215 21.53 -9.81 -0.34
C SER A 215 21.88 -10.19 -1.77
N THR A 216 20.88 -10.34 -2.66
CA THR A 216 21.04 -10.66 -4.08
C THR A 216 21.26 -9.43 -4.96
N GLY A 217 21.16 -8.21 -4.39
CA GLY A 217 21.19 -6.95 -5.11
C GLY A 217 19.96 -6.67 -5.96
N MET A 218 18.96 -7.55 -5.99
CA MET A 218 17.63 -7.39 -6.61
C MET A 218 17.63 -6.87 -8.06
N VAL A 219 18.66 -7.17 -8.85
CA VAL A 219 18.63 -6.83 -10.28
C VAL A 219 17.89 -7.93 -11.03
N PRO A 220 16.72 -7.67 -11.62
CA PRO A 220 16.00 -8.67 -12.38
C PRO A 220 16.82 -9.17 -13.56
N LYS A 221 16.73 -10.48 -13.86
CA LYS A 221 17.45 -11.10 -15.00
C LYS A 221 17.13 -10.42 -16.34
N SER A 222 15.97 -9.79 -16.47
CA SER A 222 15.62 -8.99 -17.65
C SER A 222 16.57 -7.82 -17.87
N HIS A 223 17.07 -7.19 -16.79
CA HIS A 223 17.97 -6.03 -16.84
C HIS A 223 19.41 -6.38 -17.18
N GLU A 224 19.79 -7.65 -17.07
CA GLU A 224 21.13 -8.14 -17.45
C GLU A 224 21.31 -8.22 -18.99
N LYS A 225 20.21 -8.18 -19.73
CA LYS A 225 20.26 -8.23 -21.20
C LYS A 225 20.80 -6.92 -21.77
N ALA A 226 21.79 -7.02 -22.65
CA ALA A 226 22.45 -5.85 -23.26
C ALA A 226 21.48 -4.92 -24.03
N ASP A 227 20.41 -5.49 -24.59
CA ASP A 227 19.38 -4.77 -25.34
C ASP A 227 18.18 -4.31 -24.49
N PHE A 228 18.20 -4.57 -23.18
CA PHE A 228 17.08 -4.25 -22.32
C PHE A 228 16.70 -2.77 -22.42
N LYS A 229 17.65 -1.85 -22.22
CA LYS A 229 17.41 -0.40 -22.26
C LYS A 229 16.99 0.13 -23.61
N THR A 230 17.42 -0.52 -24.69
CA THR A 230 17.29 0.03 -26.05
C THR A 230 16.19 -0.61 -26.88
N ALA A 231 15.80 -1.85 -26.57
CA ALA A 231 14.88 -2.59 -27.44
C ALA A 231 13.77 -3.35 -26.70
N THR A 232 14.05 -3.92 -25.52
CA THR A 232 13.12 -4.89 -24.92
C THR A 232 12.30 -4.36 -23.76
N HIS A 233 12.78 -3.35 -22.98
CA HIS A 233 12.05 -2.85 -21.81
C HIS A 233 10.66 -2.26 -22.17
N GLY A 234 10.57 -1.51 -23.25
CA GLY A 234 9.30 -0.91 -23.66
C GLY A 234 8.25 -1.95 -24.03
N LYS A 235 8.68 -3.05 -24.65
CA LYS A 235 7.77 -4.17 -24.97
C LYS A 235 7.28 -4.86 -23.70
N GLN A 236 8.14 -5.10 -22.73
CA GLN A 236 7.77 -5.67 -21.44
C GLN A 236 6.85 -4.74 -20.65
N ALA A 237 7.12 -3.44 -20.64
CA ALA A 237 6.24 -2.47 -19.99
C ALA A 237 4.84 -2.38 -20.62
N VAL A 238 4.71 -2.69 -21.91
CA VAL A 238 3.40 -2.80 -22.58
C VAL A 238 2.67 -4.07 -22.13
N GLU A 239 3.40 -5.17 -21.93
CA GLU A 239 2.87 -6.46 -21.52
C GLU A 239 2.47 -6.46 -20.04
N ASP A 240 3.33 -5.94 -19.18
CA ASP A 240 3.10 -5.87 -17.72
C ASP A 240 3.81 -4.65 -17.11
N LEU A 241 3.07 -3.55 -16.98
CA LEU A 241 3.57 -2.34 -16.34
C LEU A 241 3.67 -2.51 -14.82
N GLU A 242 2.79 -3.32 -14.23
CA GLU A 242 2.70 -3.50 -12.79
C GLU A 242 3.97 -4.14 -12.22
N GLU A 243 4.52 -5.14 -12.91
CA GLU A 243 5.79 -5.74 -12.52
C GLU A 243 6.93 -4.70 -12.47
N CYS A 244 6.94 -3.75 -13.42
CA CYS A 244 7.92 -2.65 -13.41
C CYS A 244 7.65 -1.66 -12.27
N HIS A 245 6.37 -1.36 -12.03
CA HIS A 245 5.95 -0.40 -11.02
C HIS A 245 6.36 -0.82 -9.61
N LEU A 246 6.38 -2.11 -9.28
CA LEU A 246 6.80 -2.62 -7.98
C LEU A 246 8.13 -2.05 -7.46
N CYS A 247 9.08 -1.77 -8.37
CA CYS A 247 10.39 -1.22 -8.01
C CYS A 247 10.55 0.23 -8.48
N HIS A 248 10.10 0.53 -9.70
CA HIS A 248 10.38 1.83 -10.32
C HIS A 248 9.55 2.99 -9.79
N LYS A 249 8.44 2.76 -9.08
CA LYS A 249 7.70 3.82 -8.38
C LYS A 249 8.57 4.50 -7.32
N ASP A 250 9.36 3.72 -6.59
CA ASP A 250 10.20 4.23 -5.52
C ASP A 250 11.48 4.92 -6.02
N MET A 251 11.80 4.73 -7.28
CA MET A 251 12.87 5.48 -7.96
C MET A 251 12.39 6.83 -8.46
N SER A 252 11.08 7.10 -8.48
CA SER A 252 10.53 8.42 -8.77
C SER A 252 10.70 9.36 -7.59
N THR A 253 11.09 10.62 -7.84
CA THR A 253 11.17 11.66 -6.81
C THR A 253 9.82 12.34 -6.57
N GLU A 254 8.84 12.11 -7.44
CA GLU A 254 7.49 12.63 -7.35
C GLU A 254 6.49 11.50 -7.16
N SER A 255 5.39 11.79 -6.47
CA SER A 255 4.28 10.86 -6.27
C SER A 255 3.67 10.43 -7.61
N LEU A 256 3.35 9.16 -7.71
CA LEU A 256 2.70 8.56 -8.89
C LEU A 256 1.21 8.31 -8.62
N ASP A 257 0.52 9.31 -8.08
CA ASP A 257 -0.89 9.22 -7.74
C ASP A 257 -1.75 8.73 -8.91
N GLY A 258 -2.65 7.81 -8.63
CA GLY A 258 -3.53 7.20 -9.63
C GLY A 258 -2.99 5.95 -10.31
N TYR A 259 -1.77 5.51 -9.96
CA TYR A 259 -1.23 4.22 -10.36
C TYR A 259 -1.40 3.13 -9.29
N ASP A 260 -1.89 3.50 -8.11
CA ASP A 260 -2.21 2.54 -7.05
C ASP A 260 -3.46 1.74 -7.40
N GLU A 261 -3.39 0.43 -7.24
CA GLU A 261 -4.55 -0.43 -7.40
C GLU A 261 -5.51 -0.27 -6.23
N VAL A 262 -6.76 0.03 -6.53
CA VAL A 262 -7.83 -0.07 -5.54
C VAL A 262 -8.13 -1.56 -5.34
N SER A 263 -7.90 -2.05 -4.13
CA SER A 263 -8.20 -3.44 -3.78
C SER A 263 -9.64 -3.82 -4.17
N ILE A 264 -9.82 -5.02 -4.76
CA ILE A 264 -11.16 -5.56 -5.09
C ILE A 264 -12.07 -5.52 -3.86
N VAL A 265 -11.52 -5.78 -2.67
CA VAL A 265 -12.26 -5.74 -1.41
C VAL A 265 -12.68 -4.32 -1.05
N THR A 266 -11.81 -3.35 -1.23
CA THR A 266 -12.13 -1.93 -1.02
C THR A 266 -13.24 -1.48 -1.96
N SER A 267 -13.16 -1.84 -3.24
CA SER A 267 -14.21 -1.55 -4.22
C SER A 267 -15.53 -2.19 -3.86
N PHE A 268 -15.51 -3.44 -3.38
CA PHE A 268 -16.71 -4.16 -2.94
C PHE A 268 -17.36 -3.50 -1.72
N LEU A 269 -16.56 -3.09 -0.73
CA LEU A 269 -17.06 -2.50 0.50
C LEU A 269 -17.56 -1.06 0.30
N ASN A 270 -16.90 -0.29 -0.54
CA ASN A 270 -17.23 1.11 -0.77
C ASN A 270 -18.25 1.33 -1.88
N GLU A 271 -18.73 0.25 -2.55
CA GLU A 271 -19.63 0.33 -3.70
C GLU A 271 -19.09 1.23 -4.85
N GLU A 272 -17.84 1.62 -4.78
CA GLU A 272 -17.20 2.35 -5.86
C GLU A 272 -17.04 1.43 -7.06
N LYS A 273 -17.73 1.75 -8.14
CA LYS A 273 -17.43 1.16 -9.44
C LYS A 273 -16.02 1.60 -9.81
N THR A 274 -15.05 0.82 -9.46
CA THR A 274 -13.68 1.01 -9.91
C THR A 274 -13.67 0.83 -11.42
N GLN A 275 -13.85 1.92 -12.14
CA GLN A 275 -13.21 2.01 -13.44
C GLN A 275 -11.71 2.12 -13.08
N SER A 276 -11.05 0.97 -13.04
CA SER A 276 -9.60 0.95 -13.14
C SER A 276 -9.31 1.69 -14.44
N LYS A 277 -8.86 2.94 -14.35
CA LYS A 277 -8.22 3.58 -15.50
C LYS A 277 -7.10 2.63 -15.84
N GLN A 278 -7.25 1.92 -16.96
CA GLN A 278 -6.23 1.01 -17.44
C GLN A 278 -4.94 1.85 -17.48
N LYS A 279 -4.00 1.51 -16.62
CA LYS A 279 -2.72 2.21 -16.48
C LYS A 279 -2.08 2.27 -17.87
N ASN A 280 -1.85 3.48 -18.36
CA ASN A 280 -1.22 3.66 -19.66
C ASN A 280 0.29 3.75 -19.44
N HIS A 281 1.04 2.81 -19.97
CA HIS A 281 2.51 2.75 -19.86
C HIS A 281 3.22 4.01 -20.40
N PHE A 282 2.64 4.72 -21.37
CA PHE A 282 3.21 5.99 -21.86
C PHE A 282 3.03 7.13 -20.85
N ASP A 283 1.87 7.21 -20.20
CA ASP A 283 1.62 8.20 -19.17
C ASP A 283 2.49 7.90 -17.94
N TYR A 284 2.63 6.64 -17.57
CA TYR A 284 3.55 6.23 -16.52
C TYR A 284 5.00 6.66 -16.79
N ALA A 285 5.50 6.47 -18.01
CA ALA A 285 6.87 6.88 -18.38
C ALA A 285 7.06 8.41 -18.35
N LYS A 286 5.98 9.18 -18.52
CA LYS A 286 6.00 10.65 -18.41
C LYS A 286 5.89 11.13 -16.97
N ASP A 287 5.18 10.42 -16.12
CA ASP A 287 4.95 10.83 -14.73
C ASP A 287 6.09 10.38 -13.82
N ASN A 288 6.70 9.23 -14.08
CA ASN A 288 7.81 8.70 -13.29
C ASN A 288 9.13 9.41 -13.65
N THR A 289 9.68 10.15 -12.69
CA THR A 289 10.89 10.96 -12.88
C THR A 289 12.12 10.13 -13.25
N PHE A 290 12.22 8.88 -12.76
CA PHE A 290 13.28 7.96 -13.16
C PHE A 290 13.21 7.62 -14.66
N CYS A 291 12.03 7.35 -15.18
CA CYS A 291 11.83 7.08 -16.60
C CYS A 291 12.14 8.31 -17.47
N GLN A 292 11.79 9.50 -16.98
CA GLN A 292 12.03 10.78 -17.66
C GLN A 292 13.51 11.06 -17.89
N ASP A 293 14.41 10.55 -17.07
CA ASP A 293 15.87 10.69 -17.27
C ASP A 293 16.34 10.25 -18.65
N CYS A 294 15.66 9.28 -19.25
CA CYS A 294 15.90 8.85 -20.62
C CYS A 294 14.82 9.35 -21.59
N HIS A 295 13.54 9.25 -21.20
CA HIS A 295 12.42 9.56 -22.10
C HIS A 295 12.28 11.05 -22.42
N ASN A 296 12.82 11.96 -21.62
CA ASN A 296 12.89 13.40 -21.93
C ASN A 296 14.09 13.78 -22.79
N LYS A 297 15.03 12.87 -23.05
CA LYS A 297 16.20 13.14 -23.88
C LYS A 297 15.93 12.77 -25.34
N ARG A 298 16.46 13.57 -26.25
CA ARG A 298 16.41 13.25 -27.68
C ARG A 298 17.17 11.95 -27.94
N PRO A 299 16.53 10.90 -28.51
CA PRO A 299 17.23 9.67 -28.83
C PRO A 299 18.33 9.87 -29.85
N GLU A 300 19.41 9.08 -29.78
CA GLU A 300 20.50 9.10 -30.73
C GLU A 300 20.06 8.86 -32.18
N SER A 301 18.97 8.08 -32.34
CA SER A 301 18.33 7.82 -33.64
C SER A 301 17.77 9.07 -34.33
N HIS A 302 17.62 10.19 -33.60
CA HIS A 302 17.10 11.47 -34.16
C HIS A 302 18.26 12.36 -34.62
N ASP A 303 19.18 11.81 -35.36
CA ASP A 303 20.25 12.52 -36.02
C ASP A 303 19.76 13.35 -37.23
N SER A 304 20.66 14.00 -37.94
CA SER A 304 20.33 14.82 -39.13
C SER A 304 19.72 14.04 -40.28
N SER A 305 19.94 12.71 -40.33
CA SER A 305 19.42 11.83 -41.38
C SER A 305 18.03 11.25 -41.01
N PHE A 306 17.55 11.49 -39.81
CA PHE A 306 16.31 10.91 -39.30
C PHE A 306 15.11 11.18 -40.20
N PHE A 307 14.96 12.41 -40.70
CA PHE A 307 13.86 12.78 -41.59
C PHE A 307 13.80 11.93 -42.86
N ASP A 308 14.93 11.57 -43.42
CA ASP A 308 15.01 10.75 -44.66
C ASP A 308 14.70 9.26 -44.34
N ASN A 309 15.03 8.80 -43.14
CA ASN A 309 15.02 7.39 -42.78
C ASN A 309 13.89 7.01 -41.79
N HIS A 310 13.18 8.00 -41.22
CA HIS A 310 12.17 7.73 -40.18
C HIS A 310 11.05 6.79 -40.63
N GLY A 311 10.67 6.84 -41.92
CA GLY A 311 9.64 5.93 -42.48
C GLY A 311 10.05 4.46 -42.40
N ALA A 312 11.32 4.15 -42.69
CA ALA A 312 11.84 2.79 -42.56
C ALA A 312 11.89 2.35 -41.08
N SER A 313 12.28 3.26 -40.19
CA SER A 313 12.31 3.02 -38.72
C SER A 313 10.91 2.82 -38.17
N ALA A 314 9.92 3.62 -38.60
CA ALA A 314 8.54 3.49 -38.20
C ALA A 314 7.91 2.19 -38.67
N ASN A 315 8.22 1.76 -39.91
CA ASN A 315 7.74 0.48 -40.42
C ASN A 315 8.31 -0.72 -39.67
N LYS A 316 9.53 -0.58 -39.14
CA LYS A 316 10.19 -1.63 -38.35
C LYS A 316 9.63 -1.71 -36.92
N ASN A 317 9.42 -0.59 -36.26
CA ASN A 317 8.92 -0.54 -34.91
C ASN A 317 8.20 0.80 -34.59
N GLN A 318 6.94 0.89 -34.96
CA GLN A 318 6.13 2.09 -34.72
C GLN A 318 5.85 2.31 -33.21
N GLU A 319 5.76 1.24 -32.44
CA GLU A 319 5.45 1.32 -31.00
C GLU A 319 6.53 2.08 -30.23
N SER A 320 7.80 1.90 -30.59
CA SER A 320 8.88 2.66 -29.95
C SER A 320 8.76 4.17 -30.15
N CYS A 321 8.16 4.62 -31.23
CA CYS A 321 7.94 6.05 -31.47
C CYS A 321 6.88 6.63 -30.55
N LYS A 322 5.85 5.83 -30.21
CA LYS A 322 4.73 6.23 -29.35
C LYS A 322 5.15 6.51 -27.90
N ALA A 323 6.30 6.01 -27.47
CA ALA A 323 6.85 6.30 -26.15
C ALA A 323 7.07 7.81 -25.92
N CYS A 324 7.35 8.56 -26.98
CA CYS A 324 7.57 10.01 -26.93
C CYS A 324 6.57 10.79 -27.80
N HIS A 325 6.09 10.17 -28.88
CA HIS A 325 5.20 10.79 -29.86
C HIS A 325 3.78 10.27 -29.69
N ASP A 326 2.94 10.95 -28.95
CA ASP A 326 1.58 10.53 -28.73
C ASP A 326 0.71 10.66 -29.97
N VAL A 327 -0.08 9.64 -30.25
CA VAL A 327 -1.01 9.58 -31.38
C VAL A 327 -2.36 10.23 -31.06
N LYS A 328 -2.70 10.34 -29.77
CA LYS A 328 -3.96 10.94 -29.31
C LYS A 328 -3.65 12.25 -28.60
N LYS A 329 -4.31 13.32 -29.01
CA LYS A 329 -4.29 14.58 -28.28
C LYS A 329 -4.73 14.33 -26.84
N SER A 330 -3.77 14.29 -25.92
CA SER A 330 -4.06 14.49 -24.52
C SER A 330 -4.39 15.98 -24.34
N SER A 331 -5.48 16.28 -23.65
CA SER A 331 -5.96 17.64 -23.40
C SER A 331 -5.11 18.40 -22.36
N SER A 332 -3.94 17.90 -21.98
CA SER A 332 -2.99 18.57 -21.11
C SER A 332 -1.77 19.00 -21.91
N SER A 333 -1.70 20.28 -22.08
CA SER A 333 -0.67 21.09 -22.68
C SER A 333 0.76 20.73 -22.26
N SER A 334 1.48 20.00 -23.10
CA SER A 334 2.90 20.23 -23.23
C SER A 334 3.19 20.55 -24.70
N GLU A 335 3.58 21.77 -24.93
CA GLU A 335 3.62 22.46 -26.23
C GLU A 335 4.70 21.97 -27.20
N SER A 336 5.38 20.85 -26.93
CA SER A 336 6.56 20.45 -27.72
C SER A 336 6.52 19.09 -28.39
N GLN A 337 5.43 18.34 -28.30
CA GLN A 337 5.37 17.02 -28.92
C GLN A 337 4.86 17.06 -30.35
N VAL A 338 5.77 16.83 -31.28
CA VAL A 338 5.42 16.62 -32.70
C VAL A 338 4.81 15.23 -32.85
N ASN A 339 3.53 15.15 -33.18
CA ASN A 339 2.87 13.89 -33.50
C ASN A 339 2.93 13.59 -35.01
N CYS A 340 2.68 12.32 -35.36
CA CYS A 340 2.74 11.87 -36.76
C CYS A 340 1.78 12.68 -37.66
N SER A 341 0.62 13.07 -37.16
CA SER A 341 -0.39 13.84 -37.90
C SER A 341 0.01 15.29 -38.17
N SER A 342 1.02 15.82 -37.48
CA SER A 342 1.56 17.15 -37.75
C SER A 342 2.23 17.25 -39.13
N CYS A 343 2.89 16.17 -39.54
CA CYS A 343 3.56 16.08 -40.84
C CYS A 343 2.84 15.15 -41.82
N HIS A 344 2.08 14.16 -41.31
CA HIS A 344 1.27 13.21 -42.10
C HIS A 344 -0.22 13.51 -41.99
N PRO A 345 -0.70 14.64 -42.53
CA PRO A 345 -2.11 14.94 -42.45
C PRO A 345 -2.95 13.92 -43.24
N SER A 346 -4.12 13.59 -42.76
CA SER A 346 -5.03 12.60 -43.36
C SER A 346 -5.35 12.89 -44.82
N LYS A 347 -5.23 14.12 -45.25
CA LYS A 347 -5.39 14.55 -46.62
C LYS A 347 -4.32 14.01 -47.58
N HIS A 348 -3.16 13.61 -47.09
CA HIS A 348 -2.12 12.97 -47.90
C HIS A 348 -2.34 11.46 -48.07
N SER A 349 -2.95 10.81 -47.10
CA SER A 349 -3.04 9.36 -47.06
C SER A 349 -4.16 8.78 -47.95
N GLN A 350 -5.08 9.57 -48.43
CA GLN A 350 -6.30 9.05 -49.06
C GLN A 350 -6.40 9.17 -50.57
N LYS A 351 -5.34 9.63 -51.31
CA LYS A 351 -5.61 9.96 -52.70
C LYS A 351 -4.63 9.39 -53.68
N LYS A 352 -5.15 8.43 -54.44
CA LYS A 352 -4.63 7.93 -55.73
C LYS A 352 -4.28 9.08 -56.71
N TYR A 353 -4.83 10.27 -56.52
CA TYR A 353 -4.69 11.47 -57.34
C TYR A 353 -3.97 12.62 -56.67
N TRP A 354 -3.20 12.38 -55.60
CA TRP A 354 -2.48 13.44 -54.89
C TRP A 354 -1.50 14.21 -55.77
N LYS A 355 -0.84 13.51 -56.72
CA LYS A 355 0.04 14.11 -57.70
C LYS A 355 -0.66 15.08 -58.67
N GLU A 356 -1.95 14.88 -58.90
CA GLU A 356 -2.76 15.68 -59.82
C GLU A 356 -3.49 16.84 -59.11
N LYS A 357 -3.77 16.68 -57.83
CA LYS A 357 -4.50 17.66 -57.03
C LYS A 357 -3.79 17.93 -55.73
N HIS A 358 -2.71 18.71 -55.76
CA HIS A 358 -2.06 19.19 -54.55
C HIS A 358 -3.09 19.91 -53.67
N PRO A 359 -3.08 19.70 -52.32
CA PRO A 359 -3.97 20.41 -51.41
C PRO A 359 -3.59 21.92 -51.30
N ILE A 360 -2.43 22.28 -51.77
CA ILE A 360 -1.91 23.64 -51.84
C ILE A 360 -1.82 24.00 -53.32
N SER A 361 -2.55 25.04 -53.77
CA SER A 361 -2.44 25.54 -55.14
C SER A 361 -1.06 26.05 -55.37
N LEU A 362 -0.37 25.49 -56.34
CA LEU A 362 0.95 25.94 -56.81
C LEU A 362 0.82 26.85 -58.06
N GLU A 363 -0.39 27.23 -58.44
CA GLU A 363 -0.61 28.13 -59.57
C GLU A 363 0.08 29.47 -59.27
N GLY A 364 1.05 29.79 -60.13
CA GLY A 364 1.81 31.03 -60.04
C GLY A 364 3.07 30.95 -59.14
N VAL A 365 3.35 29.84 -58.49
CA VAL A 365 4.54 29.69 -57.64
C VAL A 365 5.60 28.86 -58.40
N GLN A 366 6.68 29.53 -58.80
CA GLN A 366 7.80 28.86 -59.51
C GLN A 366 8.61 27.92 -58.59
N LYS A 367 8.48 28.01 -57.29
CA LYS A 367 9.13 27.14 -56.29
C LYS A 367 8.19 26.79 -55.15
N PRO A 368 8.23 25.55 -54.63
CA PRO A 368 7.47 25.18 -53.45
C PRO A 368 7.79 26.09 -52.27
N SER A 369 6.79 26.36 -51.43
CA SER A 369 6.98 27.22 -50.28
C SER A 369 7.96 26.56 -49.27
N LYS A 370 8.68 27.39 -48.51
CA LYS A 370 9.55 26.92 -47.42
C LYS A 370 8.81 25.98 -46.46
N THR A 371 7.50 26.14 -46.32
CA THR A 371 6.64 25.29 -45.47
C THR A 371 6.58 23.84 -45.95
N CYS A 372 6.67 23.58 -47.25
CA CYS A 372 6.71 22.23 -47.81
C CYS A 372 8.02 21.52 -47.44
N TYR A 373 9.10 22.24 -47.37
CA TYR A 373 10.42 21.72 -47.04
C TYR A 373 10.60 21.38 -45.53
N THR A 374 9.67 21.79 -44.72
CA THR A 374 9.65 21.33 -43.30
C THR A 374 9.47 19.83 -43.22
N CYS A 375 8.75 19.22 -44.18
CA CYS A 375 8.44 17.79 -44.16
C CYS A 375 9.00 17.06 -45.38
N HIS A 376 9.32 17.76 -46.48
CA HIS A 376 9.76 17.17 -47.74
C HIS A 376 11.18 17.67 -48.13
N ALA A 377 12.05 16.78 -48.46
CA ALA A 377 13.32 17.17 -49.05
C ALA A 377 13.12 17.79 -50.44
N GLU A 378 13.92 18.83 -50.78
CA GLU A 378 13.80 19.56 -52.04
C GLU A 378 13.85 18.65 -53.27
N LYS A 379 14.67 17.60 -53.24
CA LYS A 379 14.77 16.58 -54.30
C LYS A 379 13.44 15.88 -54.64
N VAL A 380 12.50 15.79 -53.68
CA VAL A 380 11.19 15.17 -53.87
C VAL A 380 10.32 16.02 -54.78
N CYS A 381 10.39 17.34 -54.62
CA CYS A 381 9.67 18.29 -55.46
C CYS A 381 10.26 18.37 -56.86
N ALA A 382 11.59 18.35 -56.98
CA ALA A 382 12.32 18.38 -58.25
C ALA A 382 12.05 17.18 -59.19
N ALA A 383 11.58 16.06 -58.63
CA ALA A 383 11.20 14.89 -59.44
C ALA A 383 9.98 15.16 -60.38
N CYS A 384 9.12 16.10 -60.00
CA CYS A 384 7.88 16.43 -60.77
C CYS A 384 7.88 17.88 -61.25
N HIS A 385 8.61 18.79 -60.56
CA HIS A 385 8.73 20.19 -60.86
C HIS A 385 10.17 20.47 -61.38
N LYS A 386 10.35 20.29 -62.62
CA LYS A 386 11.63 20.59 -63.34
C LYS A 386 11.72 22.06 -63.65
#